data_6da9be05c1bd2302aa29ba3f18d36f46
#
_entry.id   6da9be05c1bd2302aa29ba3f18d36f46
#
_cell.length_a   1.000
_cell.length_b   1.000
_cell.length_c   1.000
_cell.angle_alpha   90.00
_cell.angle_beta   90.00
_cell.angle_gamma   90.00
#
_symmetry.space_group_name_H-M   'P 1'
#
loop_
_entity.id
_entity.type
_entity.pdbx_description
1 polymer ?
#
loop_
_entity_poly.entity_id
_entity_poly.type
_entity_poly.pdbx_seq_one_letter_code
_entity_poly.pdbx_strand_id
1 'polypeptide(L)'
;MVYKQIPQSVATFMETITEKCGEEHADWAKNFNAAFANTLLTTVKRHEDGTTFLLTGDIPAMWLRDSTAQVRPYLVIAKEDEDLAAMISGLVKKQFYYINIDPYANAFNETANGAGHQTDHTEMNDWIWERKYEIDSLCYPVQLAYLLYKNTGRTDQFNEDFVSGIKKVLTVFKTEQDHDASPYLFERDTWRKEDTLTHEGKGTPVKPTGMTWSGFRPSDDACKYGYLVPSNMFAVVVLGYIQELFSSVLTDETIVAQAKTLQTEIQTGIDTYGMTTNQAGEQVYAYEVDGFGGASLMDDSNVPNLIAGPYLGYGTIDDPTYLATRKTLLSTENPYFYEGKFAKGIGSSHTPENYVWPIAMAMEGMTTADKAEKKRILDQLVATDAGTNLMHEGFDVDDPNQYTREWFSWANMMFCELVMDYFDIRVEK
;
A
#
# COMPACT_ATOMS: atom_id res chain seq x y z
N MET A 1 -23.87 -8.26 -2.02
CA MET A 1 -24.61 -7.35 -2.93
C MET A 1 -23.59 -6.45 -3.61
N VAL A 2 -23.61 -6.32 -4.92
CA VAL A 2 -22.71 -5.47 -5.71
C VAL A 2 -23.44 -4.13 -5.97
N TYR A 3 -22.72 -3.03 -6.03
CA TYR A 3 -23.29 -1.76 -6.47
C TYR A 3 -23.76 -1.90 -7.92
N LYS A 4 -25.06 -1.68 -8.18
CA LYS A 4 -25.64 -1.71 -9.53
C LYS A 4 -25.51 -0.36 -10.24
N GLN A 5 -25.33 0.69 -9.48
CA GLN A 5 -25.11 2.07 -9.92
C GLN A 5 -24.31 2.81 -8.85
N ILE A 6 -23.59 3.84 -9.25
CA ILE A 6 -22.85 4.68 -8.31
C ILE A 6 -23.81 5.41 -7.37
N PRO A 7 -23.50 5.55 -6.06
CA PRO A 7 -24.26 6.39 -5.13
C PRO A 7 -24.35 7.85 -5.61
N GLN A 8 -25.43 8.54 -5.25
CA GLN A 8 -25.61 9.94 -5.66
C GLN A 8 -24.52 10.87 -5.13
N SER A 9 -24.05 10.65 -3.91
CA SER A 9 -22.93 11.38 -3.30
C SER A 9 -21.64 11.26 -4.14
N VAL A 10 -21.36 10.05 -4.62
CA VAL A 10 -20.20 9.76 -5.49
C VAL A 10 -20.40 10.45 -6.85
N ALA A 11 -21.58 10.37 -7.45
CA ALA A 11 -21.89 11.06 -8.71
C ALA A 11 -21.69 12.58 -8.58
N THR A 12 -22.23 13.18 -7.51
CA THR A 12 -22.06 14.61 -7.24
C THR A 12 -20.61 14.99 -7.02
N PHE A 13 -19.81 14.14 -6.35
CA PHE A 13 -18.39 14.38 -6.17
C PHE A 13 -17.63 14.31 -7.51
N MET A 14 -17.95 13.35 -8.37
CA MET A 14 -17.39 13.24 -9.72
C MET A 14 -17.72 14.48 -10.58
N GLU A 15 -18.93 15.00 -10.48
CA GLU A 15 -19.33 16.27 -11.12
C GLU A 15 -18.47 17.43 -10.59
N THR A 16 -18.28 17.52 -9.27
CA THR A 16 -17.42 18.55 -8.64
C THR A 16 -15.98 18.50 -9.14
N ILE A 17 -15.40 17.30 -9.26
CA ILE A 17 -14.05 17.14 -9.82
C ILE A 17 -14.02 17.54 -11.30
N THR A 18 -15.05 17.16 -12.07
CA THR A 18 -15.16 17.53 -13.49
C THR A 18 -15.22 19.05 -13.67
N GLU A 19 -16.00 19.75 -12.84
CA GLU A 19 -16.07 21.21 -12.85
C GLU A 19 -14.72 21.87 -12.49
N LYS A 20 -14.00 21.32 -11.52
CA LYS A 20 -12.65 21.79 -11.13
C LYS A 20 -11.62 21.58 -12.24
N CYS A 21 -11.71 20.48 -12.97
CA CYS A 21 -10.86 20.21 -14.13
C CYS A 21 -11.13 21.20 -15.28
N GLY A 22 -12.39 21.57 -15.50
CA GLY A 22 -12.80 22.48 -16.58
C GLY A 22 -12.39 21.95 -17.96
N GLU A 23 -12.29 22.87 -18.92
CA GLU A 23 -11.83 22.52 -20.28
C GLU A 23 -10.32 22.23 -20.35
N GLU A 24 -9.52 22.84 -19.47
CA GLU A 24 -8.06 22.70 -19.46
C GLU A 24 -7.60 21.27 -19.13
N HIS A 25 -8.33 20.58 -18.27
CA HIS A 25 -7.99 19.24 -17.77
C HIS A 25 -9.11 18.22 -18.06
N ALA A 26 -9.79 18.35 -19.20
CA ALA A 26 -10.91 17.48 -19.56
C ALA A 26 -10.54 15.99 -19.60
N ASP A 27 -9.29 15.66 -20.00
CA ASP A 27 -8.80 14.28 -20.01
C ASP A 27 -8.61 13.73 -18.58
N TRP A 28 -8.18 14.56 -17.63
CA TRP A 28 -8.11 14.13 -16.22
C TRP A 28 -9.50 13.80 -15.69
N ALA A 29 -10.49 14.65 -15.97
CA ALA A 29 -11.87 14.40 -15.57
C ALA A 29 -12.43 13.12 -16.16
N LYS A 30 -12.12 12.83 -17.42
CA LYS A 30 -12.56 11.63 -18.12
C LYS A 30 -12.00 10.36 -17.45
N ASN A 31 -10.69 10.33 -17.23
CA ASN A 31 -10.03 9.20 -16.56
C ASN A 31 -10.47 9.09 -15.09
N PHE A 32 -10.59 10.22 -14.38
CA PHE A 32 -11.10 10.23 -13.00
C PHE A 32 -12.49 9.59 -12.90
N ASN A 33 -13.41 10.01 -13.74
CA ASN A 33 -14.78 9.49 -13.73
C ASN A 33 -14.82 7.99 -14.07
N ALA A 34 -14.02 7.54 -15.04
CA ALA A 34 -13.91 6.13 -15.37
C ALA A 34 -13.36 5.31 -14.20
N ALA A 35 -12.23 5.71 -13.65
CA ALA A 35 -11.52 5.01 -12.57
C ALA A 35 -12.32 5.01 -11.25
N PHE A 36 -12.86 6.18 -10.85
CA PHE A 36 -13.60 6.34 -9.60
C PHE A 36 -14.89 5.54 -9.58
N ALA A 37 -15.63 5.49 -10.67
CA ALA A 37 -16.84 4.66 -10.80
C ALA A 37 -16.50 3.16 -10.87
N ASN A 38 -15.42 2.79 -11.58
CA ASN A 38 -15.02 1.40 -11.82
C ASN A 38 -14.86 0.62 -10.52
N THR A 39 -14.11 1.15 -9.54
CA THR A 39 -13.85 0.47 -8.27
C THR A 39 -15.15 0.07 -7.56
N LEU A 40 -16.14 0.98 -7.40
CA LEU A 40 -17.39 0.66 -6.73
C LEU A 40 -18.24 -0.35 -7.50
N LEU A 41 -18.30 -0.21 -8.83
CA LEU A 41 -19.17 -1.03 -9.66
C LEU A 41 -18.65 -2.44 -9.92
N THR A 42 -17.34 -2.64 -9.83
CA THR A 42 -16.73 -3.89 -10.30
C THR A 42 -16.03 -4.69 -9.19
N THR A 43 -15.51 -4.03 -8.13
CA THR A 43 -14.70 -4.72 -7.11
C THR A 43 -15.43 -4.96 -5.80
N VAL A 44 -16.41 -4.13 -5.45
CA VAL A 44 -17.07 -4.16 -4.14
C VAL A 44 -18.16 -5.23 -4.06
N LYS A 45 -18.05 -6.10 -3.06
CA LYS A 45 -19.07 -7.12 -2.73
C LYS A 45 -19.49 -6.96 -1.27
N ARG A 46 -20.69 -6.48 -1.02
CA ARG A 46 -21.26 -6.34 0.33
C ARG A 46 -22.00 -7.62 0.72
N HIS A 47 -21.70 -8.16 1.89
CA HIS A 47 -22.32 -9.35 2.44
C HIS A 47 -23.49 -9.01 3.38
N GLU A 48 -24.38 -10.00 3.62
CA GLU A 48 -25.54 -9.83 4.49
C GLU A 48 -25.14 -9.65 5.99
N ASP A 49 -23.97 -10.13 6.38
CA ASP A 49 -23.40 -9.97 7.71
C ASP A 49 -22.82 -8.56 7.97
N GLY A 50 -22.93 -7.66 7.00
CA GLY A 50 -22.41 -6.29 7.06
C GLY A 50 -20.92 -6.18 6.73
N THR A 51 -20.23 -7.27 6.37
CA THR A 51 -18.85 -7.22 5.89
C THR A 51 -18.79 -6.86 4.40
N THR A 52 -17.64 -6.36 3.95
CA THR A 52 -17.38 -6.04 2.55
C THR A 52 -16.11 -6.73 2.07
N PHE A 53 -16.19 -7.39 0.93
CA PHE A 53 -15.06 -7.99 0.24
C PHE A 53 -14.74 -7.15 -1.02
N LEU A 54 -13.46 -6.92 -1.29
CA LEU A 54 -13.00 -6.21 -2.48
C LEU A 54 -12.13 -7.11 -3.36
N LEU A 55 -12.49 -7.19 -4.63
CA LEU A 55 -11.61 -7.77 -5.64
C LEU A 55 -10.43 -6.82 -5.92
N THR A 56 -9.24 -7.35 -6.07
CA THR A 56 -8.05 -6.55 -6.43
C THR A 56 -8.18 -5.94 -7.83
N GLY A 57 -8.95 -6.59 -8.70
CA GLY A 57 -9.21 -6.28 -10.09
C GLY A 57 -9.44 -7.58 -10.85
N ASP A 58 -8.57 -7.89 -11.78
CA ASP A 58 -8.57 -9.13 -12.58
C ASP A 58 -8.30 -10.42 -11.77
N ILE A 59 -7.78 -10.30 -10.54
CA ILE A 59 -7.56 -11.43 -9.63
C ILE A 59 -8.75 -11.54 -8.66
N PRO A 60 -9.41 -12.71 -8.54
CA PRO A 60 -10.62 -12.88 -7.73
C PRO A 60 -10.31 -13.11 -6.24
N ALA A 61 -9.39 -12.33 -5.69
CA ALA A 61 -8.96 -12.37 -4.30
C ALA A 61 -8.86 -10.96 -3.72
N MET A 62 -8.77 -10.84 -2.41
CA MET A 62 -8.63 -9.58 -1.69
C MET A 62 -7.26 -9.51 -1.02
N TRP A 63 -6.39 -8.65 -1.53
CA TRP A 63 -5.18 -8.22 -0.83
C TRP A 63 -5.53 -7.22 0.26
N LEU A 64 -4.92 -7.36 1.42
CA LEU A 64 -5.13 -6.45 2.56
C LEU A 64 -4.66 -5.02 2.22
N ARG A 65 -3.54 -4.88 1.54
CA ARG A 65 -2.98 -3.63 1.01
C ARG A 65 -3.90 -2.97 0.00
N ASP A 66 -4.16 -3.66 -1.11
CA ASP A 66 -4.92 -3.15 -2.25
C ASP A 66 -6.32 -2.70 -1.83
N SER A 67 -7.02 -3.53 -1.06
CA SER A 67 -8.38 -3.24 -0.62
C SER A 67 -8.49 -1.95 0.19
N THR A 68 -7.46 -1.58 0.95
CA THR A 68 -7.39 -0.29 1.65
C THR A 68 -7.19 0.86 0.67
N ALA A 69 -6.18 0.76 -0.22
CA ALA A 69 -5.87 1.80 -1.17
C ALA A 69 -7.03 2.07 -2.15
N GLN A 70 -7.76 1.02 -2.56
CA GLN A 70 -8.91 1.11 -3.45
C GLN A 70 -10.08 1.94 -2.86
N VAL A 71 -10.25 1.98 -1.55
CA VAL A 71 -11.37 2.71 -0.93
C VAL A 71 -10.97 4.01 -0.25
N ARG A 72 -9.67 4.22 -0.02
CA ARG A 72 -9.17 5.38 0.70
C ARG A 72 -9.67 6.72 0.14
N PRO A 73 -9.69 6.98 -1.18
CA PRO A 73 -10.19 8.25 -1.73
C PRO A 73 -11.67 8.52 -1.44
N TYR A 74 -12.49 7.48 -1.22
CA TYR A 74 -13.91 7.68 -0.87
C TYR A 74 -14.13 8.22 0.55
N LEU A 75 -13.11 8.19 1.42
CA LEU A 75 -13.23 8.73 2.77
C LEU A 75 -13.58 10.21 2.80
N VAL A 76 -13.23 10.98 1.76
CA VAL A 76 -13.57 12.41 1.67
C VAL A 76 -15.07 12.67 1.56
N ILE A 77 -15.84 11.70 1.09
CA ILE A 77 -17.30 11.75 0.96
C ILE A 77 -18.03 10.91 2.01
N ALA A 78 -17.34 9.94 2.62
CA ALA A 78 -17.93 9.00 3.57
C ALA A 78 -18.53 9.70 4.82
N LYS A 79 -18.07 10.90 5.17
CA LYS A 79 -18.64 11.70 6.27
C LYS A 79 -20.08 12.07 6.04
N GLU A 80 -20.48 12.31 4.79
CA GLU A 80 -21.81 12.75 4.38
C GLU A 80 -22.65 11.60 3.77
N ASP A 81 -22.04 10.42 3.59
CA ASP A 81 -22.70 9.22 3.03
C ASP A 81 -22.55 8.03 3.97
N GLU A 82 -23.61 7.78 4.75
CA GLU A 82 -23.68 6.70 5.73
C GLU A 82 -23.57 5.31 5.09
N ASP A 83 -24.08 5.09 3.88
CA ASP A 83 -23.98 3.81 3.18
C ASP A 83 -22.56 3.52 2.71
N LEU A 84 -21.88 4.55 2.19
CA LEU A 84 -20.47 4.47 1.81
C LEU A 84 -19.58 4.26 3.03
N ALA A 85 -19.82 4.98 4.13
CA ALA A 85 -19.11 4.79 5.40
C ALA A 85 -19.33 3.38 5.97
N ALA A 86 -20.56 2.85 5.87
CA ALA A 86 -20.86 1.48 6.29
C ALA A 86 -20.17 0.42 5.41
N MET A 87 -20.06 0.65 4.12
CA MET A 87 -19.30 -0.20 3.21
C MET A 87 -17.83 -0.28 3.60
N ILE A 88 -17.19 0.87 3.90
CA ILE A 88 -15.79 0.92 4.34
C ILE A 88 -15.62 0.28 5.72
N SER A 89 -16.55 0.52 6.65
CA SER A 89 -16.57 -0.18 7.96
C SER A 89 -16.64 -1.70 7.79
N GLY A 90 -17.49 -2.17 6.88
CA GLY A 90 -17.60 -3.58 6.55
C GLY A 90 -16.30 -4.17 5.98
N LEU A 91 -15.55 -3.39 5.20
CA LEU A 91 -14.23 -3.80 4.71
C LEU A 91 -13.22 -3.94 5.86
N VAL A 92 -13.14 -2.97 6.76
CA VAL A 92 -12.28 -3.07 7.96
C VAL A 92 -12.59 -4.32 8.75
N LYS A 93 -13.89 -4.61 9.00
CA LYS A 93 -14.31 -5.84 9.69
C LYS A 93 -13.83 -7.10 8.97
N LYS A 94 -13.92 -7.13 7.64
CA LYS A 94 -13.45 -8.28 6.83
C LYS A 94 -11.93 -8.42 6.86
N GLN A 95 -11.17 -7.33 6.80
CA GLN A 95 -9.72 -7.34 6.90
C GLN A 95 -9.26 -7.90 8.26
N PHE A 96 -9.87 -7.47 9.37
CA PHE A 96 -9.51 -7.97 10.70
C PHE A 96 -9.99 -9.41 10.94
N TYR A 97 -11.10 -9.83 10.34
CA TYR A 97 -11.48 -11.24 10.29
C TYR A 97 -10.36 -12.09 9.62
N TYR A 98 -9.80 -11.64 8.50
CA TYR A 98 -8.71 -12.33 7.80
C TYR A 98 -7.39 -12.33 8.58
N ILE A 99 -7.01 -11.21 9.20
CA ILE A 99 -5.84 -11.15 10.10
C ILE A 99 -5.99 -12.14 11.26
N ASN A 100 -7.22 -12.37 11.75
CA ASN A 100 -7.48 -13.37 12.77
C ASN A 100 -7.40 -14.81 12.27
N ILE A 101 -7.57 -15.05 10.98
CA ILE A 101 -7.31 -16.37 10.36
C ILE A 101 -5.80 -16.59 10.26
N ASP A 102 -5.08 -15.70 9.59
CA ASP A 102 -3.62 -15.79 9.46
C ASP A 102 -2.99 -14.39 9.24
N PRO A 103 -2.22 -13.88 10.21
CA PRO A 103 -1.59 -12.57 10.09
C PRO A 103 -0.35 -12.56 9.17
N TYR A 104 0.11 -13.72 8.69
CA TYR A 104 1.21 -13.83 7.73
C TYR A 104 0.74 -13.89 6.27
N ALA A 105 -0.56 -14.00 6.02
CA ALA A 105 -1.11 -14.01 4.67
C ALA A 105 -1.39 -12.58 4.18
N ASN A 106 -1.07 -12.33 2.89
CA ASN A 106 -1.30 -11.05 2.22
C ASN A 106 -2.63 -11.01 1.46
N ALA A 107 -3.12 -12.16 0.96
CA ALA A 107 -4.32 -12.24 0.14
C ALA A 107 -5.25 -13.38 0.53
N PHE A 108 -6.57 -13.13 0.42
CA PHE A 108 -7.61 -14.02 0.90
C PHE A 108 -8.73 -14.27 -0.11
N ASN A 109 -9.33 -15.45 -0.01
CA ASN A 109 -10.54 -15.84 -0.72
C ASN A 109 -11.79 -15.21 -0.09
N GLU A 110 -12.83 -14.97 -0.90
CA GLU A 110 -14.12 -14.49 -0.39
C GLU A 110 -14.77 -15.47 0.58
N THR A 111 -14.57 -16.76 0.33
CA THR A 111 -15.04 -17.90 1.14
C THR A 111 -13.92 -18.94 1.28
N ALA A 112 -14.04 -19.88 2.20
CA ALA A 112 -13.11 -21.00 2.34
C ALA A 112 -13.25 -21.99 1.17
N ASN A 113 -12.73 -21.63 -0.01
CA ASN A 113 -12.88 -22.40 -1.24
C ASN A 113 -11.58 -23.05 -1.75
N GLY A 114 -10.45 -22.81 -1.06
CA GLY A 114 -9.15 -23.40 -1.43
C GLY A 114 -8.60 -22.91 -2.77
N ALA A 115 -9.03 -21.73 -3.25
CA ALA A 115 -8.46 -21.15 -4.47
C ALA A 115 -7.13 -20.45 -4.17
N GLY A 116 -6.35 -20.15 -5.22
CA GLY A 116 -5.07 -19.47 -5.14
C GLY A 116 -3.88 -20.43 -5.10
N HIS A 117 -2.82 -20.02 -4.42
CA HIS A 117 -1.51 -20.69 -4.43
C HIS A 117 -1.40 -21.84 -3.42
N GLN A 118 -2.35 -22.77 -3.42
CA GLN A 118 -2.45 -23.85 -2.42
C GLN A 118 -1.28 -24.87 -2.46
N THR A 119 -0.43 -24.80 -3.47
CA THR A 119 0.77 -25.66 -3.61
C THR A 119 2.03 -25.03 -3.03
N ASP A 120 1.96 -23.79 -2.50
CA ASP A 120 3.09 -23.16 -1.84
C ASP A 120 3.49 -23.94 -0.59
N HIS A 121 4.79 -24.03 -0.35
CA HIS A 121 5.34 -24.70 0.82
C HIS A 121 5.33 -23.73 2.02
N THR A 122 4.17 -23.57 2.62
CA THR A 122 3.88 -22.76 3.80
C THR A 122 2.58 -23.24 4.45
N GLU A 123 2.15 -22.68 5.57
CA GLU A 123 0.90 -23.08 6.25
C GLU A 123 -0.33 -22.51 5.52
N MET A 124 -0.81 -23.21 4.48
CA MET A 124 -2.01 -22.82 3.73
C MET A 124 -3.30 -23.36 4.33
N ASN A 125 -4.41 -22.68 4.09
CA ASN A 125 -5.77 -23.15 4.34
C ASN A 125 -6.75 -22.59 3.29
N ASP A 126 -8.00 -23.06 3.29
CA ASP A 126 -8.99 -22.74 2.25
C ASP A 126 -9.35 -21.23 2.15
N TRP A 127 -9.11 -20.44 3.19
CA TRP A 127 -9.33 -18.99 3.19
C TRP A 127 -8.20 -18.21 2.54
N ILE A 128 -6.97 -18.76 2.52
CA ILE A 128 -5.79 -18.06 2.06
C ILE A 128 -5.64 -18.22 0.55
N TRP A 129 -5.56 -17.10 -0.18
CA TRP A 129 -5.20 -17.09 -1.59
C TRP A 129 -3.67 -17.17 -1.77
N GLU A 130 -2.92 -16.37 -0.95
CA GLU A 130 -1.46 -16.32 -0.93
C GLU A 130 -0.95 -15.97 0.47
N ARG A 131 0.15 -16.61 0.89
CA ARG A 131 0.73 -16.43 2.23
C ARG A 131 2.12 -15.82 2.20
N LYS A 132 2.30 -14.79 1.39
CA LYS A 132 3.52 -13.98 1.38
C LYS A 132 3.45 -12.97 2.53
N TYR A 133 4.39 -13.05 3.47
CA TYR A 133 4.39 -12.12 4.60
C TYR A 133 4.98 -10.78 4.22
N GLU A 134 4.17 -9.76 4.34
CA GLU A 134 4.45 -8.36 4.09
C GLU A 134 4.02 -7.53 5.30
N ILE A 135 4.89 -6.68 5.83
CA ILE A 135 4.58 -5.79 6.96
C ILE A 135 3.38 -4.90 6.65
N ASP A 136 3.34 -4.36 5.43
CA ASP A 136 2.30 -3.42 5.01
C ASP A 136 0.91 -4.06 4.92
N SER A 137 0.81 -5.35 4.64
CA SER A 137 -0.45 -6.10 4.70
C SER A 137 -1.12 -6.04 6.08
N LEU A 138 -0.33 -5.84 7.15
CA LEU A 138 -0.86 -5.60 8.50
C LEU A 138 -1.04 -4.10 8.79
N CYS A 139 -0.29 -3.22 8.15
CA CYS A 139 -0.37 -1.77 8.37
C CYS A 139 -1.61 -1.14 7.73
N TYR A 140 -1.93 -1.53 6.49
CA TYR A 140 -3.02 -0.93 5.72
C TYR A 140 -4.41 -1.08 6.38
N PRO A 141 -4.81 -2.25 6.93
CA PRO A 141 -6.06 -2.38 7.67
C PRO A 141 -6.14 -1.48 8.90
N VAL A 142 -5.04 -1.30 9.63
CA VAL A 142 -4.96 -0.39 10.78
C VAL A 142 -5.13 1.06 10.32
N GLN A 143 -4.46 1.45 9.23
CA GLN A 143 -4.60 2.79 8.66
C GLN A 143 -6.04 3.06 8.22
N LEU A 144 -6.69 2.12 7.51
CA LEU A 144 -8.07 2.31 7.05
C LEU A 144 -9.04 2.47 8.22
N ALA A 145 -8.90 1.63 9.26
CA ALA A 145 -9.72 1.70 10.45
C ALA A 145 -9.59 3.05 11.17
N TYR A 146 -8.36 3.57 11.28
CA TYR A 146 -8.06 4.87 11.85
C TYR A 146 -8.60 6.03 11.01
N LEU A 147 -8.33 6.02 9.70
CA LEU A 147 -8.78 7.08 8.79
C LEU A 147 -10.30 7.13 8.68
N LEU A 148 -11.00 5.99 8.69
CA LEU A 148 -12.46 5.96 8.74
C LEU A 148 -12.98 6.66 10.00
N TYR A 149 -12.38 6.38 11.15
CA TYR A 149 -12.73 7.06 12.41
C TYR A 149 -12.47 8.57 12.33
N LYS A 150 -11.30 8.99 11.85
CA LYS A 150 -10.93 10.42 11.75
C LYS A 150 -11.86 11.19 10.82
N ASN A 151 -12.24 10.61 9.68
CA ASN A 151 -13.04 11.29 8.67
C ASN A 151 -14.55 11.25 8.97
N THR A 152 -15.04 10.27 9.72
CA THR A 152 -16.50 10.06 9.91
C THR A 152 -16.95 10.02 11.38
N GLY A 153 -16.04 9.81 12.31
CA GLY A 153 -16.35 9.55 13.72
C GLY A 153 -16.92 8.15 13.99
N ARG A 154 -16.99 7.26 12.99
CA ARG A 154 -17.51 5.89 13.17
C ARG A 154 -16.59 5.07 14.07
N THR A 155 -17.21 4.19 14.87
CA THR A 155 -16.50 3.30 15.79
C THR A 155 -16.98 1.84 15.71
N ASP A 156 -17.99 1.53 14.88
CA ASP A 156 -18.56 0.18 14.79
C ASP A 156 -17.61 -0.84 14.11
N GLN A 157 -16.57 -0.36 13.43
CA GLN A 157 -15.46 -1.20 12.95
C GLN A 157 -14.55 -1.71 14.06
N PHE A 158 -14.56 -1.09 15.24
CA PHE A 158 -13.72 -1.49 16.39
C PHE A 158 -14.38 -2.58 17.22
N ASN A 159 -14.72 -3.68 16.60
CA ASN A 159 -15.34 -4.86 17.22
C ASN A 159 -14.30 -5.80 17.89
N GLU A 160 -14.73 -6.96 18.36
CA GLU A 160 -13.86 -7.95 19.00
C GLU A 160 -12.79 -8.48 18.05
N ASP A 161 -13.11 -8.67 16.75
CA ASP A 161 -12.14 -9.09 15.74
C ASP A 161 -11.05 -8.03 15.53
N PHE A 162 -11.41 -6.74 15.57
CA PHE A 162 -10.44 -5.65 15.51
C PHE A 162 -9.46 -5.73 16.67
N VAL A 163 -9.95 -5.81 17.90
CA VAL A 163 -9.10 -5.87 19.10
C VAL A 163 -8.20 -7.12 19.10
N SER A 164 -8.75 -8.27 18.73
CA SER A 164 -8.00 -9.51 18.59
C SER A 164 -6.93 -9.42 17.50
N GLY A 165 -7.30 -8.86 16.34
CA GLY A 165 -6.37 -8.67 15.21
C GLY A 165 -5.24 -7.71 15.55
N ILE A 166 -5.50 -6.60 16.26
CA ILE A 166 -4.44 -5.69 16.73
C ILE A 166 -3.44 -6.42 17.62
N LYS A 167 -3.90 -7.28 18.54
CA LYS A 167 -2.98 -8.10 19.37
C LYS A 167 -2.12 -9.03 18.52
N LYS A 168 -2.66 -9.60 17.44
CA LYS A 168 -1.89 -10.41 16.49
C LYS A 168 -0.87 -9.58 15.72
N VAL A 169 -1.25 -8.39 15.23
CA VAL A 169 -0.32 -7.45 14.56
C VAL A 169 0.87 -7.15 15.47
N LEU A 170 0.62 -6.74 16.71
CA LEU A 170 1.69 -6.47 17.69
C LEU A 170 2.57 -7.70 17.97
N THR A 171 1.95 -8.88 18.05
CA THR A 171 2.67 -10.14 18.26
C THR A 171 3.56 -10.46 17.08
N VAL A 172 3.06 -10.35 15.84
CA VAL A 172 3.86 -10.62 14.63
C VAL A 172 5.00 -9.62 14.52
N PHE A 173 4.76 -8.32 14.68
CA PHE A 173 5.84 -7.32 14.62
C PHE A 173 6.92 -7.60 15.67
N LYS A 174 6.53 -8.04 16.89
CA LYS A 174 7.51 -8.40 17.94
C LYS A 174 8.26 -9.68 17.62
N THR A 175 7.59 -10.70 17.11
CA THR A 175 8.19 -11.97 16.72
C THR A 175 9.24 -11.74 15.61
N GLU A 176 8.88 -10.96 14.61
CA GLU A 176 9.72 -10.71 13.43
C GLU A 176 10.87 -9.73 13.69
N GLN A 177 11.01 -9.16 14.89
CA GLN A 177 12.25 -8.48 15.29
C GLN A 177 13.43 -9.46 15.48
N ASP A 178 13.12 -10.76 15.73
CA ASP A 178 14.09 -11.87 15.79
C ASP A 178 13.60 -12.99 14.85
N HIS A 179 13.81 -12.79 13.55
CA HIS A 179 13.28 -13.68 12.52
C HIS A 179 13.85 -15.11 12.60
N ASP A 180 15.05 -15.32 13.15
CA ASP A 180 15.60 -16.66 13.35
C ASP A 180 14.68 -17.52 14.27
N ALA A 181 14.01 -16.88 15.23
CA ALA A 181 13.04 -17.52 16.13
C ALA A 181 11.62 -17.60 15.56
N SER A 182 11.35 -16.97 14.42
CA SER A 182 10.00 -16.96 13.80
C SER A 182 9.59 -18.35 13.31
N PRO A 183 8.30 -18.72 13.45
CA PRO A 183 7.76 -19.93 12.83
C PRO A 183 7.52 -19.79 11.32
N TYR A 184 7.57 -18.57 10.77
CA TYR A 184 7.26 -18.32 9.37
C TYR A 184 8.34 -18.88 8.43
N LEU A 185 7.86 -19.51 7.36
CA LEU A 185 8.65 -19.90 6.20
C LEU A 185 7.76 -19.89 4.96
N PHE A 186 8.37 -19.67 3.80
CA PHE A 186 7.69 -19.68 2.52
C PHE A 186 8.61 -20.14 1.40
N GLU A 187 8.20 -21.13 0.65
CA GLU A 187 8.82 -21.51 -0.63
C GLU A 187 7.73 -21.75 -1.67
N ARG A 188 8.02 -21.38 -2.91
CA ARG A 188 7.18 -21.65 -4.10
C ARG A 188 8.01 -22.31 -5.18
N ASP A 189 7.47 -23.33 -5.79
CA ASP A 189 8.04 -23.96 -6.98
C ASP A 189 7.87 -23.03 -8.18
N THR A 190 8.89 -22.23 -8.48
CA THR A 190 8.84 -21.20 -9.52
C THR A 190 10.19 -21.03 -10.22
N TRP A 191 10.16 -20.54 -11.45
CA TRP A 191 11.37 -20.14 -12.17
C TRP A 191 11.83 -18.70 -11.81
N ARG A 192 10.94 -17.88 -11.23
CA ARG A 192 11.24 -16.53 -10.77
C ARG A 192 11.84 -16.58 -9.37
N LYS A 193 13.06 -16.09 -9.24
CA LYS A 193 13.77 -16.03 -7.93
C LYS A 193 13.10 -15.08 -6.94
N GLU A 194 12.44 -14.05 -7.45
CA GLU A 194 11.75 -13.02 -6.68
C GLU A 194 10.44 -13.56 -6.07
N ASP A 195 9.94 -14.69 -6.55
CA ASP A 195 8.63 -15.24 -6.17
C ASP A 195 8.70 -16.25 -5.01
N THR A 196 9.90 -16.46 -4.44
CA THR A 196 10.16 -17.43 -3.36
C THR A 196 11.27 -16.94 -2.45
N LEU A 197 11.27 -17.41 -1.20
CA LEU A 197 12.36 -17.14 -0.26
C LEU A 197 13.50 -18.16 -0.41
N THR A 198 14.71 -17.73 -0.08
CA THR A 198 15.90 -18.56 -0.02
C THR A 198 16.03 -19.25 1.35
N HIS A 199 17.07 -20.06 1.55
CA HIS A 199 17.44 -20.68 2.83
C HIS A 199 16.26 -21.47 3.43
N GLU A 200 15.70 -22.43 2.63
CA GLU A 200 14.62 -23.29 3.08
C GLU A 200 13.39 -22.47 3.55
N GLY A 201 13.07 -21.40 2.81
CA GLY A 201 11.92 -20.55 3.07
C GLY A 201 12.11 -19.50 4.17
N LYS A 202 13.32 -19.37 4.75
CA LYS A 202 13.62 -18.39 5.79
C LYS A 202 14.05 -17.02 5.24
N GLY A 203 14.37 -16.94 3.95
CA GLY A 203 14.94 -15.71 3.37
C GLY A 203 16.43 -15.54 3.67
N THR A 204 16.99 -14.44 3.25
CA THR A 204 18.40 -14.10 3.50
C THR A 204 18.65 -13.90 5.01
N PRO A 205 19.72 -14.46 5.57
CA PRO A 205 20.05 -14.27 6.99
C PRO A 205 20.11 -12.81 7.39
N VAL A 206 19.61 -12.49 8.57
CA VAL A 206 19.56 -11.14 9.14
C VAL A 206 20.12 -11.12 10.55
N LYS A 207 20.55 -9.94 11.00
CA LYS A 207 20.89 -9.69 12.41
C LYS A 207 19.86 -8.72 12.99
N PRO A 208 19.30 -9.00 14.18
CA PRO A 208 18.31 -8.12 14.81
C PRO A 208 18.76 -6.65 14.86
N THR A 209 17.88 -5.76 14.39
CA THR A 209 18.10 -4.31 14.29
C THR A 209 17.16 -3.49 15.17
N GLY A 210 16.12 -4.12 15.71
CA GLY A 210 14.97 -3.46 16.30
C GLY A 210 13.82 -3.23 15.31
N MET A 211 14.08 -3.24 13.99
CA MET A 211 13.03 -3.28 12.97
C MET A 211 12.35 -4.65 12.92
N THR A 212 11.13 -4.71 12.37
CA THR A 212 10.44 -5.96 12.10
C THR A 212 10.78 -6.46 10.69
N TRP A 213 10.99 -7.76 10.54
CA TRP A 213 11.37 -8.40 9.28
C TRP A 213 10.18 -8.53 8.34
N SER A 214 10.43 -8.53 7.03
CA SER A 214 9.46 -8.79 5.96
C SER A 214 10.02 -9.82 5.00
N GLY A 215 9.21 -10.81 4.60
CA GLY A 215 9.59 -11.77 3.57
C GLY A 215 9.52 -11.19 2.18
N PHE A 216 8.49 -10.38 1.96
CA PHE A 216 8.16 -9.84 0.65
C PHE A 216 7.95 -8.33 0.70
N ARG A 217 8.14 -7.71 -0.48
CA ARG A 217 7.86 -6.31 -0.77
C ARG A 217 6.38 -6.10 -1.08
N PRO A 218 5.87 -4.87 -1.08
CA PRO A 218 4.52 -4.57 -1.55
C PRO A 218 4.24 -4.98 -3.01
N SER A 219 5.25 -5.32 -3.78
CA SER A 219 5.17 -5.89 -5.13
C SER A 219 4.98 -7.41 -5.17
N ASP A 220 4.84 -8.06 -4.02
CA ASP A 220 4.83 -9.52 -3.84
C ASP A 220 6.18 -10.19 -4.18
N ASP A 221 7.23 -9.40 -4.44
CA ASP A 221 8.59 -9.91 -4.69
C ASP A 221 9.37 -10.08 -3.38
N ALA A 222 10.18 -11.13 -3.28
CA ALA A 222 10.98 -11.43 -2.10
C ALA A 222 11.98 -10.32 -1.77
N CYS A 223 12.07 -9.94 -0.50
CA CYS A 223 13.11 -9.04 -0.02
C CYS A 223 14.49 -9.67 -0.19
N LYS A 224 15.43 -8.88 -0.69
CA LYS A 224 16.84 -9.27 -0.75
C LYS A 224 17.49 -9.23 0.64
N TYR A 225 17.16 -8.19 1.41
CA TYR A 225 17.55 -8.04 2.81
C TYR A 225 16.26 -7.91 3.63
N GLY A 226 16.13 -8.64 4.71
CA GLY A 226 14.86 -8.86 5.38
C GLY A 226 14.22 -7.64 6.06
N TYR A 227 14.98 -6.57 6.36
CA TYR A 227 14.41 -5.37 6.95
C TYR A 227 14.09 -4.34 5.86
N LEU A 228 12.83 -4.35 5.40
CA LEU A 228 12.29 -3.41 4.43
C LEU A 228 12.01 -2.07 5.12
N VAL A 229 12.84 -1.06 4.87
CA VAL A 229 12.82 0.21 5.60
C VAL A 229 11.51 0.98 5.41
N PRO A 230 10.96 1.19 4.18
CA PRO A 230 9.71 1.94 4.02
C PRO A 230 8.51 1.26 4.68
N SER A 231 8.45 -0.08 4.72
CA SER A 231 7.39 -0.78 5.47
C SER A 231 7.56 -0.65 6.98
N ASN A 232 8.78 -0.60 7.49
CA ASN A 232 9.06 -0.28 8.90
C ASN A 232 8.69 1.18 9.24
N MET A 233 8.92 2.14 8.34
CA MET A 233 8.43 3.52 8.49
C MET A 233 6.91 3.56 8.62
N PHE A 234 6.20 2.79 7.79
CA PHE A 234 4.74 2.68 7.88
C PHE A 234 4.29 1.99 9.17
N ALA A 235 5.00 0.96 9.63
CA ALA A 235 4.75 0.34 10.93
C ALA A 235 4.87 1.33 12.10
N VAL A 236 5.88 2.22 12.11
CA VAL A 236 6.02 3.31 13.10
C VAL A 236 4.76 4.20 13.13
N VAL A 237 4.24 4.56 11.96
CA VAL A 237 3.04 5.41 11.84
C VAL A 237 1.81 4.70 12.40
N VAL A 238 1.54 3.46 11.97
CA VAL A 238 0.33 2.75 12.41
C VAL A 238 0.38 2.34 13.88
N LEU A 239 1.56 2.13 14.44
CA LEU A 239 1.74 1.94 15.89
C LEU A 239 1.34 3.20 16.67
N GLY A 240 1.55 4.39 16.10
CA GLY A 240 1.01 5.65 16.63
C GLY A 240 -0.53 5.69 16.59
N TYR A 241 -1.14 5.25 15.50
CA TYR A 241 -2.60 5.15 15.37
C TYR A 241 -3.20 4.16 16.39
N ILE A 242 -2.57 3.02 16.61
CA ILE A 242 -2.99 2.05 17.65
C ILE A 242 -2.95 2.71 19.03
N GLN A 243 -1.88 3.44 19.37
CA GLN A 243 -1.79 4.14 20.66
C GLN A 243 -2.93 5.15 20.83
N GLU A 244 -3.23 5.96 19.80
CA GLU A 244 -4.32 6.94 19.87
C GLU A 244 -5.67 6.26 20.04
N LEU A 245 -5.99 5.24 19.23
CA LEU A 245 -7.27 4.51 19.31
C LEU A 245 -7.47 3.84 20.67
N PHE A 246 -6.44 3.19 21.20
CA PHE A 246 -6.54 2.46 22.48
C PHE A 246 -6.35 3.33 23.72
N SER A 247 -5.94 4.60 23.56
CA SER A 247 -5.96 5.59 24.65
C SER A 247 -7.28 6.35 24.72
N SER A 248 -7.90 6.66 23.56
CA SER A 248 -9.01 7.62 23.50
C SER A 248 -10.37 6.98 23.20
N VAL A 249 -10.41 5.83 22.51
CA VAL A 249 -11.65 5.16 22.05
C VAL A 249 -11.90 3.84 22.76
N LEU A 250 -10.91 2.96 22.80
CA LEU A 250 -11.03 1.56 23.25
C LEU A 250 -10.49 1.30 24.67
N THR A 251 -9.64 2.17 25.17
CA THR A 251 -9.08 2.17 26.54
C THR A 251 -8.45 0.83 27.00
N ASP A 252 -7.32 0.46 26.37
CA ASP A 252 -6.48 -0.70 26.80
C ASP A 252 -5.02 -0.25 26.96
N GLU A 253 -4.61 0.02 28.21
CA GLU A 253 -3.26 0.49 28.53
C GLU A 253 -2.16 -0.53 28.17
N THR A 254 -2.48 -1.83 28.15
CA THR A 254 -1.52 -2.88 27.78
C THR A 254 -1.16 -2.79 26.30
N ILE A 255 -2.17 -2.65 25.45
CA ILE A 255 -1.97 -2.47 23.99
C ILE A 255 -1.22 -1.18 23.72
N VAL A 256 -1.57 -0.08 24.39
CA VAL A 256 -0.85 1.22 24.26
C VAL A 256 0.62 1.07 24.61
N ALA A 257 0.94 0.40 25.73
CA ALA A 257 2.33 0.22 26.17
C ALA A 257 3.12 -0.66 25.19
N GLN A 258 2.53 -1.75 24.70
CA GLN A 258 3.15 -2.62 23.70
C GLN A 258 3.42 -1.89 22.38
N ALA A 259 2.42 -1.17 21.85
CA ALA A 259 2.55 -0.40 20.61
C ALA A 259 3.63 0.69 20.74
N LYS A 260 3.69 1.40 21.88
CA LYS A 260 4.71 2.41 22.14
C LYS A 260 6.12 1.82 22.21
N THR A 261 6.29 0.66 22.84
CA THR A 261 7.58 -0.03 22.93
C THR A 261 8.05 -0.43 21.52
N LEU A 262 7.20 -1.11 20.74
CA LEU A 262 7.50 -1.50 19.36
C LEU A 262 7.82 -0.28 18.47
N GLN A 263 7.03 0.78 18.56
CA GLN A 263 7.26 2.00 17.80
C GLN A 263 8.66 2.58 18.08
N THR A 264 9.06 2.63 19.35
CA THR A 264 10.37 3.14 19.76
C THR A 264 11.50 2.23 19.28
N GLU A 265 11.35 0.91 19.41
CA GLU A 265 12.35 -0.07 18.98
C GLU A 265 12.54 -0.03 17.45
N ILE A 266 11.45 0.01 16.67
CA ILE A 266 11.49 0.08 15.21
C ILE A 266 12.08 1.41 14.74
N GLN A 267 11.65 2.54 15.32
CA GLN A 267 12.23 3.85 14.99
C GLN A 267 13.75 3.90 15.25
N THR A 268 14.18 3.39 16.41
CA THR A 268 15.62 3.29 16.74
C THR A 268 16.35 2.42 15.73
N GLY A 269 15.74 1.34 15.27
CA GLY A 269 16.27 0.47 14.22
C GLY A 269 16.44 1.20 12.88
N ILE A 270 15.42 1.97 12.47
CA ILE A 270 15.49 2.80 11.25
C ILE A 270 16.61 3.84 11.37
N ASP A 271 16.68 4.57 12.48
CA ASP A 271 17.67 5.63 12.71
C ASP A 271 19.11 5.08 12.71
N THR A 272 19.30 3.84 13.18
CA THR A 272 20.62 3.22 13.34
C THR A 272 21.09 2.49 12.08
N TYR A 273 20.18 1.81 11.38
CA TYR A 273 20.51 0.88 10.29
C TYR A 273 19.87 1.26 8.94
N GLY A 274 18.80 2.07 8.94
CA GLY A 274 18.00 2.35 7.76
C GLY A 274 18.61 3.36 6.77
N MET A 275 19.88 3.71 6.93
CA MET A 275 20.58 4.72 6.13
C MET A 275 21.67 4.11 5.25
N THR A 276 21.88 4.74 4.09
CA THR A 276 23.00 4.45 3.19
C THR A 276 23.56 5.75 2.60
N THR A 277 24.53 5.65 1.70
CA THR A 277 25.15 6.82 1.06
C THR A 277 24.97 6.73 -0.45
N ASN A 278 24.50 7.81 -1.08
CA ASN A 278 24.39 7.91 -2.53
C ASN A 278 25.75 8.21 -3.20
N GLN A 279 25.80 8.26 -4.54
CA GLN A 279 27.03 8.53 -5.29
C GLN A 279 27.64 9.91 -5.01
N ALA A 280 26.82 10.87 -4.58
CA ALA A 280 27.28 12.21 -4.20
C ALA A 280 27.84 12.27 -2.76
N GLY A 281 27.78 11.18 -2.01
CA GLY A 281 28.24 11.12 -0.62
C GLY A 281 27.20 11.64 0.40
N GLU A 282 25.95 11.86 -0.02
CA GLU A 282 24.86 12.30 0.84
C GLU A 282 24.22 11.11 1.57
N GLN A 283 23.82 11.29 2.83
CA GLN A 283 23.06 10.28 3.58
C GLN A 283 21.62 10.24 3.06
N VAL A 284 21.16 9.06 2.67
CA VAL A 284 19.82 8.78 2.16
C VAL A 284 19.25 7.53 2.83
N TYR A 285 17.93 7.35 2.81
CA TYR A 285 17.35 6.11 3.30
C TYR A 285 17.72 4.94 2.39
N ALA A 286 18.06 3.80 3.00
CA ALA A 286 18.15 2.52 2.31
C ALA A 286 16.75 1.93 2.11
N TYR A 287 16.56 1.15 1.05
CA TYR A 287 15.30 0.44 0.81
C TYR A 287 15.19 -0.81 1.68
N GLU A 288 16.26 -1.61 1.71
CA GLU A 288 16.36 -2.81 2.56
C GLU A 288 17.73 -2.86 3.24
N VAL A 289 17.77 -3.43 4.46
CA VAL A 289 18.99 -3.70 5.21
C VAL A 289 18.95 -5.08 5.87
N ASP A 290 20.13 -5.66 6.21
CA ASP A 290 20.27 -6.99 6.82
C ASP A 290 20.75 -6.99 8.27
N GLY A 291 21.13 -5.83 8.81
CA GLY A 291 21.73 -5.71 10.15
C GLY A 291 23.22 -6.12 10.23
N PHE A 292 23.80 -6.70 9.17
CA PHE A 292 25.22 -7.00 9.05
C PHE A 292 26.03 -5.91 8.35
N GLY A 293 25.36 -4.88 7.84
CA GLY A 293 25.94 -3.78 7.08
C GLY A 293 25.59 -3.83 5.59
N GLY A 294 24.82 -4.83 5.15
CA GLY A 294 24.21 -4.85 3.82
C GLY A 294 23.07 -3.83 3.75
N ALA A 295 23.05 -3.07 2.65
CA ALA A 295 22.00 -2.09 2.36
C ALA A 295 21.74 -2.03 0.85
N SER A 296 20.49 -1.83 0.44
CA SER A 296 20.13 -1.59 -0.96
C SER A 296 19.72 -0.14 -1.16
N LEU A 297 20.30 0.49 -2.20
CA LEU A 297 19.88 1.80 -2.69
C LEU A 297 19.02 1.60 -3.93
N MET A 298 17.73 1.61 -3.74
CA MET A 298 16.70 1.49 -4.76
C MET A 298 15.38 2.01 -4.23
N ASP A 299 14.37 2.08 -5.06
CA ASP A 299 12.97 2.11 -4.67
C ASP A 299 12.16 1.21 -5.61
N ASP A 300 11.06 0.69 -5.12
CA ASP A 300 10.09 -0.08 -5.88
C ASP A 300 8.82 0.76 -6.09
N SER A 301 8.10 0.52 -7.16
CA SER A 301 6.89 1.28 -7.50
C SER A 301 5.74 1.12 -6.51
N ASN A 302 5.70 0.00 -5.80
CA ASN A 302 4.59 -0.33 -4.91
C ASN A 302 4.73 0.36 -3.54
N VAL A 303 3.60 0.80 -2.98
CA VAL A 303 3.54 1.52 -1.70
C VAL A 303 3.22 0.54 -0.56
N PRO A 304 3.99 0.57 0.54
CA PRO A 304 5.02 1.55 0.95
C PRO A 304 6.33 1.43 0.18
N ASN A 305 6.82 2.58 -0.26
CA ASN A 305 8.16 2.76 -0.78
C ASN A 305 8.78 4.02 -0.13
N LEU A 306 10.04 4.31 -0.41
CA LEU A 306 10.73 5.44 0.22
C LEU A 306 10.15 6.80 -0.20
N ILE A 307 9.69 6.92 -1.45
CA ILE A 307 9.00 8.14 -1.93
C ILE A 307 7.72 8.38 -1.15
N ALA A 308 7.01 7.34 -0.74
CA ALA A 308 5.71 7.45 -0.08
C ALA A 308 5.77 7.84 1.41
N GLY A 309 6.95 7.95 2.02
CA GLY A 309 7.06 8.24 3.46
C GLY A 309 6.12 9.35 3.94
N PRO A 310 6.19 10.58 3.40
CA PRO A 310 5.31 11.68 3.81
C PRO A 310 3.81 11.43 3.53
N TYR A 311 3.48 10.75 2.43
CA TYR A 311 2.12 10.36 2.12
C TYR A 311 1.55 9.39 3.16
N LEU A 312 2.33 8.45 3.64
CA LEU A 312 1.94 7.50 4.68
C LEU A 312 1.91 8.13 6.09
N GLY A 313 2.56 9.28 6.27
CA GLY A 313 2.63 10.00 7.54
C GLY A 313 3.98 9.89 8.25
N TYR A 314 5.01 9.36 7.58
CA TYR A 314 6.37 9.29 8.11
C TYR A 314 7.23 10.45 7.58
N GLY A 315 7.64 11.35 8.47
CA GLY A 315 8.39 12.55 8.10
C GLY A 315 7.55 13.58 7.32
N THR A 316 8.22 14.49 6.64
CA THR A 316 7.61 15.54 5.83
C THR A 316 8.29 15.68 4.48
N ILE A 317 7.61 16.29 3.51
CA ILE A 317 8.16 16.53 2.16
C ILE A 317 9.34 17.51 2.17
N ASP A 318 9.55 18.26 3.24
CA ASP A 318 10.63 19.26 3.40
C ASP A 318 11.82 18.70 4.20
N ASP A 319 11.74 17.45 4.69
CA ASP A 319 12.84 16.83 5.42
C ASP A 319 14.08 16.70 4.52
N PRO A 320 15.27 17.18 4.96
CA PRO A 320 16.47 17.15 4.12
C PRO A 320 16.90 15.75 3.69
N THR A 321 16.76 14.75 4.57
CA THR A 321 17.10 13.35 4.27
C THR A 321 16.11 12.77 3.25
N TYR A 322 14.80 13.08 3.42
CA TYR A 322 13.78 12.69 2.46
C TYR A 322 14.03 13.32 1.09
N LEU A 323 14.34 14.62 1.03
CA LEU A 323 14.63 15.32 -0.23
C LEU A 323 15.86 14.75 -0.95
N ALA A 324 16.93 14.45 -0.21
CA ALA A 324 18.11 13.78 -0.78
C ALA A 324 17.78 12.38 -1.30
N THR A 325 17.00 11.60 -0.51
CA THR A 325 16.52 10.27 -0.91
C THR A 325 15.66 10.35 -2.17
N ARG A 326 14.63 11.22 -2.18
CA ARG A 326 13.75 11.41 -3.33
C ARG A 326 14.52 11.77 -4.60
N LYS A 327 15.45 12.74 -4.50
CA LYS A 327 16.30 13.15 -5.62
C LYS A 327 17.14 11.98 -6.17
N THR A 328 17.70 11.16 -5.30
CA THR A 328 18.50 9.99 -5.67
C THR A 328 17.64 8.92 -6.35
N LEU A 329 16.45 8.64 -5.82
CA LEU A 329 15.57 7.58 -6.33
C LEU A 329 14.86 7.95 -7.63
N LEU A 330 14.67 9.23 -7.90
CA LEU A 330 14.17 9.74 -9.19
C LEU A 330 15.32 10.03 -10.18
N SER A 331 16.36 9.22 -10.15
CA SER A 331 17.52 9.26 -11.03
C SER A 331 17.99 7.84 -11.35
N THR A 332 18.97 7.73 -12.25
CA THR A 332 19.60 6.46 -12.64
C THR A 332 20.39 5.77 -11.52
N GLU A 333 20.51 6.37 -10.34
CA GLU A 333 21.05 5.68 -9.16
C GLU A 333 20.05 4.62 -8.62
N ASN A 334 18.75 4.80 -8.86
CA ASN A 334 17.76 3.76 -8.66
C ASN A 334 17.72 2.85 -9.90
N PRO A 335 18.04 1.55 -9.77
CA PRO A 335 18.07 0.62 -10.90
C PRO A 335 16.70 0.41 -11.55
N TYR A 336 15.61 0.80 -10.89
CA TYR A 336 14.24 0.71 -11.40
C TYR A 336 13.70 2.07 -11.86
N PHE A 337 14.51 3.12 -11.94
CA PHE A 337 14.12 4.37 -12.57
C PHE A 337 14.32 4.27 -14.08
N TYR A 338 13.25 4.44 -14.83
CA TYR A 338 13.26 4.41 -16.29
C TYR A 338 12.81 5.74 -16.86
N GLU A 339 13.41 6.15 -17.97
CA GLU A 339 13.04 7.34 -18.73
C GLU A 339 13.07 7.02 -20.21
N GLY A 340 11.94 7.25 -20.90
CA GLY A 340 11.77 6.99 -22.32
C GLY A 340 10.98 8.09 -23.01
N LYS A 341 10.46 7.74 -24.18
CA LYS A 341 9.80 8.70 -25.09
C LYS A 341 8.50 9.28 -24.51
N PHE A 342 7.72 8.46 -23.79
CA PHE A 342 6.38 8.85 -23.34
C PHE A 342 6.31 9.08 -21.83
N ALA A 343 7.14 8.40 -21.06
CA ALA A 343 7.10 8.46 -19.61
C ALA A 343 8.47 8.38 -18.96
N LYS A 344 8.52 8.80 -17.70
CA LYS A 344 9.60 8.48 -16.77
C LYS A 344 9.01 8.24 -15.39
N GLY A 345 9.66 7.39 -14.61
CA GLY A 345 9.23 7.06 -13.27
C GLY A 345 9.92 5.82 -12.72
N ILE A 346 9.39 5.32 -11.62
CA ILE A 346 9.90 4.12 -10.95
C ILE A 346 9.09 2.90 -11.42
N GLY A 347 9.79 1.85 -11.78
CA GLY A 347 9.27 0.53 -12.08
C GLY A 347 9.49 -0.44 -10.93
N SER A 348 9.50 -1.74 -11.24
CA SER A 348 9.62 -2.82 -10.27
C SER A 348 10.34 -4.02 -10.85
N SER A 349 10.98 -4.83 -10.02
CA SER A 349 11.43 -6.18 -10.39
C SER A 349 10.26 -7.11 -10.78
N HIS A 350 9.05 -6.73 -10.42
CA HIS A 350 7.82 -7.48 -10.69
C HIS A 350 7.38 -7.46 -12.17
N THR A 351 7.69 -6.38 -12.89
CA THR A 351 7.35 -6.19 -14.30
C THR A 351 8.62 -6.18 -15.19
N PRO A 352 8.49 -6.28 -16.53
CA PRO A 352 9.64 -6.19 -17.41
C PRO A 352 10.48 -4.93 -17.21
N GLU A 353 11.75 -4.98 -17.59
CA GLU A 353 12.59 -3.77 -17.69
C GLU A 353 11.93 -2.72 -18.57
N ASN A 354 12.24 -1.44 -18.31
CA ASN A 354 11.68 -0.28 -19.01
C ASN A 354 10.18 0.00 -18.73
N TYR A 355 9.58 -0.74 -17.80
CA TYR A 355 8.19 -0.49 -17.37
C TYR A 355 8.18 0.43 -16.14
N VAL A 356 7.33 1.46 -16.19
CA VAL A 356 7.02 2.33 -15.05
C VAL A 356 5.59 2.08 -14.58
N TRP A 357 5.31 2.36 -13.31
CA TRP A 357 4.02 2.10 -12.74
C TRP A 357 3.24 3.40 -12.46
N PRO A 358 1.97 3.48 -12.88
CA PRO A 358 1.10 4.62 -12.54
C PRO A 358 1.02 4.89 -11.05
N ILE A 359 1.08 3.86 -10.18
CA ILE A 359 1.11 4.01 -8.71
C ILE A 359 2.32 4.86 -8.28
N ALA A 360 3.53 4.54 -8.77
CA ALA A 360 4.73 5.28 -8.41
C ALA A 360 4.71 6.72 -8.94
N MET A 361 4.21 6.91 -10.18
CA MET A 361 4.05 8.24 -10.76
C MET A 361 3.04 9.08 -9.94
N ALA A 362 1.91 8.51 -9.56
CA ALA A 362 0.94 9.18 -8.70
C ALA A 362 1.56 9.54 -7.34
N MET A 363 2.37 8.64 -6.76
CA MET A 363 3.06 8.88 -5.50
C MET A 363 4.10 10.01 -5.61
N GLU A 364 4.87 10.05 -6.71
CA GLU A 364 5.78 11.17 -7.01
C GLU A 364 5.03 12.51 -6.97
N GLY A 365 3.83 12.57 -7.57
CA GLY A 365 2.97 13.75 -7.57
C GLY A 365 2.41 14.09 -6.19
N MET A 366 1.97 13.12 -5.40
CA MET A 366 1.38 13.35 -4.06
C MET A 366 2.42 13.76 -3.01
N THR A 367 3.70 13.56 -3.27
CA THR A 367 4.79 13.87 -2.33
C THR A 367 5.64 15.07 -2.76
N THR A 368 5.09 15.96 -3.55
CA THR A 368 5.66 17.27 -3.89
C THR A 368 4.66 18.38 -3.59
N ALA A 369 5.16 19.58 -3.26
CA ALA A 369 4.34 20.79 -3.17
C ALA A 369 4.24 21.53 -4.53
N ASP A 370 5.06 21.16 -5.52
CA ASP A 370 5.11 21.82 -6.82
C ASP A 370 3.91 21.42 -7.70
N LYS A 371 2.96 22.35 -7.87
CA LYS A 371 1.79 22.14 -8.74
C LYS A 371 2.16 21.93 -10.22
N ALA A 372 3.28 22.47 -10.69
CA ALA A 372 3.73 22.24 -12.05
C ALA A 372 4.21 20.79 -12.23
N GLU A 373 4.91 20.24 -11.24
CA GLU A 373 5.29 18.84 -11.23
C GLU A 373 4.06 17.91 -11.18
N LYS A 374 3.09 18.18 -10.29
CA LYS A 374 1.83 17.42 -10.22
C LYS A 374 1.09 17.43 -11.56
N LYS A 375 0.97 18.62 -12.19
CA LYS A 375 0.34 18.77 -13.50
C LYS A 375 1.04 17.93 -14.57
N ARG A 376 2.36 18.02 -14.64
CA ARG A 376 3.17 17.22 -15.58
C ARG A 376 2.90 15.73 -15.43
N ILE A 377 2.84 15.24 -14.20
CA ILE A 377 2.59 13.82 -13.90
C ILE A 377 1.18 13.41 -14.31
N LEU A 378 0.16 14.22 -13.98
CA LEU A 378 -1.23 13.95 -14.37
C LEU A 378 -1.40 13.95 -15.89
N ASP A 379 -0.81 14.93 -16.60
CA ASP A 379 -0.80 14.96 -18.07
C ASP A 379 -0.15 13.71 -18.67
N GLN A 380 0.95 13.25 -18.04
CA GLN A 380 1.66 12.05 -18.48
C GLN A 380 0.82 10.77 -18.24
N LEU A 381 0.17 10.63 -17.07
CA LEU A 381 -0.69 9.48 -16.74
C LEU A 381 -1.85 9.33 -17.73
N VAL A 382 -2.56 10.42 -18.06
CA VAL A 382 -3.69 10.34 -19.01
C VAL A 382 -3.22 10.17 -20.47
N ALA A 383 -2.00 10.63 -20.81
CA ALA A 383 -1.43 10.41 -22.13
C ALA A 383 -0.91 8.98 -22.35
N THR A 384 -0.77 8.19 -21.30
CA THR A 384 -0.22 6.83 -21.31
C THR A 384 -1.21 5.74 -20.88
N ASP A 385 -2.51 6.05 -20.90
CA ASP A 385 -3.60 5.15 -20.51
C ASP A 385 -3.98 4.13 -21.61
N ALA A 386 -3.24 4.08 -22.71
CA ALA A 386 -3.49 3.22 -23.87
C ALA A 386 -4.91 3.38 -24.48
N GLY A 387 -5.59 4.49 -24.22
CA GLY A 387 -6.96 4.76 -24.69
C GLY A 387 -8.05 4.06 -23.88
N THR A 388 -7.70 3.42 -22.76
CA THR A 388 -8.64 2.70 -21.89
C THR A 388 -9.39 3.61 -20.91
N ASN A 389 -8.86 4.80 -20.65
CA ASN A 389 -9.25 5.74 -19.60
C ASN A 389 -9.07 5.18 -18.17
N LEU A 390 -8.22 4.16 -18.01
CA LEU A 390 -7.89 3.52 -16.74
C LEU A 390 -6.37 3.44 -16.58
N MET A 391 -5.92 3.26 -15.35
CA MET A 391 -4.51 3.02 -15.05
C MET A 391 -4.22 1.52 -15.01
N HIS A 392 -3.06 1.15 -15.53
CA HIS A 392 -2.59 -0.23 -15.54
C HIS A 392 -1.60 -0.49 -14.39
N GLU A 393 -1.12 -1.72 -14.25
CA GLU A 393 -0.08 -2.05 -13.28
C GLU A 393 1.24 -1.38 -13.68
N GLY A 394 1.75 -1.67 -14.88
CA GLY A 394 2.95 -1.06 -15.43
C GLY A 394 2.87 -0.96 -16.94
N PHE A 395 3.58 0.00 -17.54
CA PHE A 395 3.64 0.16 -18.99
C PHE A 395 5.05 0.54 -19.44
N ASP A 396 5.40 0.20 -20.68
CA ASP A 396 6.69 0.52 -21.30
C ASP A 396 6.80 2.02 -21.57
N VAL A 397 7.90 2.66 -21.13
CA VAL A 397 8.11 4.12 -21.27
C VAL A 397 8.25 4.59 -22.72
N ASP A 398 8.52 3.68 -23.66
CA ASP A 398 8.67 3.96 -25.09
C ASP A 398 7.45 3.55 -25.93
N ASP A 399 6.55 2.71 -25.38
CA ASP A 399 5.29 2.29 -26.03
C ASP A 399 4.19 2.00 -24.98
N PRO A 400 3.36 2.98 -24.62
CA PRO A 400 2.30 2.82 -23.61
C PRO A 400 1.23 1.78 -23.95
N ASN A 401 1.18 1.28 -25.20
CA ASN A 401 0.27 0.19 -25.55
C ASN A 401 0.79 -1.18 -25.08
N GLN A 402 2.03 -1.25 -24.62
CA GLN A 402 2.59 -2.40 -23.96
C GLN A 402 2.48 -2.21 -22.45
N TYR A 403 1.48 -2.83 -21.84
CA TYR A 403 1.20 -2.74 -20.42
C TYR A 403 0.86 -4.10 -19.82
N THR A 404 1.00 -4.19 -18.49
CA THR A 404 0.57 -5.33 -17.69
C THR A 404 -0.73 -5.00 -16.98
N ARG A 405 -1.60 -6.00 -16.77
CA ARG A 405 -2.89 -5.93 -16.08
C ARG A 405 -3.75 -4.74 -16.52
N GLU A 406 -4.66 -4.96 -17.45
CA GLU A 406 -5.60 -3.94 -17.93
C GLU A 406 -6.51 -3.41 -16.81
N TRP A 407 -6.88 -4.26 -15.87
CA TRP A 407 -7.75 -3.90 -14.76
C TRP A 407 -7.04 -4.06 -13.43
N PHE A 408 -6.50 -2.95 -12.92
CA PHE A 408 -5.82 -2.85 -11.64
C PHE A 408 -6.39 -1.68 -10.82
N SER A 409 -7.30 -2.01 -9.89
CA SER A 409 -8.10 -0.99 -9.19
C SER A 409 -7.28 -0.10 -8.26
N TRP A 410 -6.19 -0.60 -7.66
CA TRP A 410 -5.29 0.22 -6.86
C TRP A 410 -4.69 1.37 -7.67
N ALA A 411 -4.15 1.09 -8.86
CA ALA A 411 -3.58 2.13 -9.72
C ALA A 411 -4.61 3.20 -10.11
N ASN A 412 -5.85 2.78 -10.42
CA ASN A 412 -6.96 3.68 -10.71
C ASN A 412 -7.21 4.66 -9.55
N MET A 413 -7.24 4.16 -8.32
CA MET A 413 -7.57 5.00 -7.16
C MET A 413 -6.39 5.88 -6.72
N MET A 414 -5.14 5.47 -6.97
CA MET A 414 -3.97 6.33 -6.75
C MET A 414 -3.95 7.52 -7.73
N PHE A 415 -4.33 7.30 -9.00
CA PHE A 415 -4.54 8.40 -9.95
C PHE A 415 -5.64 9.35 -9.48
N CYS A 416 -6.79 8.80 -9.05
CA CYS A 416 -7.89 9.61 -8.53
C CYS A 416 -7.44 10.46 -7.32
N GLU A 417 -6.66 9.91 -6.42
CA GLU A 417 -6.17 10.63 -5.25
C GLU A 417 -5.18 11.74 -5.63
N LEU A 418 -4.35 11.55 -6.66
CA LEU A 418 -3.48 12.62 -7.18
C LEU A 418 -4.29 13.75 -7.81
N VAL A 419 -5.37 13.44 -8.57
CA VAL A 419 -6.27 14.48 -9.11
C VAL A 419 -6.92 15.27 -7.97
N MET A 420 -7.39 14.58 -6.92
CA MET A 420 -7.96 15.23 -5.74
C MET A 420 -6.94 16.11 -5.04
N ASP A 421 -5.71 15.61 -4.83
CA ASP A 421 -4.64 16.36 -4.18
C ASP A 421 -4.20 17.61 -4.97
N TYR A 422 -4.23 17.55 -6.29
CA TYR A 422 -3.99 18.74 -7.15
C TYR A 422 -4.99 19.87 -6.88
N PHE A 423 -6.23 19.52 -6.55
CA PHE A 423 -7.30 20.46 -6.17
C PHE A 423 -7.41 20.68 -4.65
N ASP A 424 -6.40 20.30 -3.88
CA ASP A 424 -6.33 20.45 -2.43
C ASP A 424 -7.44 19.71 -1.67
N ILE A 425 -7.97 18.61 -2.24
CA ILE A 425 -8.93 17.69 -1.62
C ILE A 425 -8.16 16.49 -1.09
N ARG A 426 -8.18 16.29 0.24
CA ARG A 426 -7.37 15.27 0.91
C ARG A 426 -8.16 14.52 1.96
N VAL A 427 -7.81 13.26 2.15
CA VAL A 427 -8.26 12.46 3.29
C VAL A 427 -7.62 13.02 4.56
N GLU A 428 -8.42 13.27 5.60
CA GLU A 428 -7.93 13.72 6.90
C GLU A 428 -7.13 12.58 7.59
N LYS A 429 -6.00 12.95 8.23
CA LYS A 429 -5.10 12.01 8.92
C LYS A 429 -5.12 12.22 10.43
#